data_85b84f3047a53fbbf156daff006f5e61
#
_entry.id   85b84f3047a53fbbf156daff006f5e61
#
_cell.length_a   1.000
_cell.length_b   1.000
_cell.length_c   1.000
_cell.angle_alpha   90.00
_cell.angle_beta   90.00
_cell.angle_gamma   90.00
#
_symmetry.space_group_name_H-M   'P 1'
#
loop_
_entity.id
_entity.type
_entity.pdbx_description
1 polymer ?
#
loop_
_entity_poly.entity_id
_entity_poly.type
_entity_poly.pdbx_seq_one_letter_code
_entity_poly.pdbx_strand_id
1 'polypeptide(L)'
;MALKIFKPITPGTRGRVDLVRDHLTAKKPEKTLTSGMVSHAGRGGGGRISVRHQGGGHKRKYRDIDFKRNKHGIPGTVKTIEYDPNRSANIALVYYADGDKRYIIAPKGLQVGQKIMAGENAAPTVGNALPLGLIPVGFTVHNIELQLGRGGQLARSAGTSAMIAGNEGEYVIIRLPSSELRRINGKCYATVGVVGNEDHMNVRLGKAGRKRWMGVRPTVRGMAMNPVDHPLGGGEGAGKGRNPVTPWGQPCKGYKTRNKRKTSSKFIISRRKK
;
A
#
# COMPACT_ATOMS: atom_id res chain seq x y z
N MET A 1 -16.71 -7.19 1.42
CA MET A 1 -16.95 -6.71 0.05
C MET A 1 -17.26 -7.91 -0.82
N ALA A 2 -18.03 -7.73 -1.90
CA ALA A 2 -18.36 -8.84 -2.77
C ALA A 2 -17.43 -8.91 -3.99
N LEU A 3 -17.11 -10.13 -4.43
CA LEU A 3 -16.37 -10.39 -5.65
C LEU A 3 -17.34 -10.79 -6.77
N LYS A 4 -17.14 -10.23 -7.95
CA LYS A 4 -17.88 -10.60 -9.16
C LYS A 4 -17.03 -11.56 -9.99
N ILE A 5 -17.45 -12.80 -10.05
CA ILE A 5 -16.86 -13.83 -10.91
C ILE A 5 -17.56 -13.78 -12.27
N PHE A 6 -16.79 -13.70 -13.35
CA PHE A 6 -17.34 -13.66 -14.71
C PHE A 6 -17.48 -15.07 -15.29
N LYS A 7 -18.54 -15.28 -16.07
CA LYS A 7 -18.71 -16.51 -16.85
C LYS A 7 -17.58 -16.63 -17.89
N PRO A 8 -17.03 -17.83 -18.14
CA PRO A 8 -15.89 -18.06 -19.04
C PRO A 8 -16.31 -18.08 -20.52
N ILE A 9 -17.02 -17.05 -20.97
CA ILE A 9 -17.56 -16.97 -22.33
C ILE A 9 -16.46 -16.62 -23.35
N THR A 10 -15.50 -15.78 -22.96
CA THR A 10 -14.40 -15.35 -23.82
C THR A 10 -13.05 -15.59 -23.14
N PRO A 11 -11.93 -15.68 -23.90
CA PRO A 11 -10.58 -15.79 -23.30
C PRO A 11 -10.29 -14.70 -22.26
N GLY A 12 -10.79 -13.47 -22.46
CA GLY A 12 -10.58 -12.36 -21.55
C GLY A 12 -11.44 -12.37 -20.28
N THR A 13 -12.56 -13.13 -20.27
CA THR A 13 -13.42 -13.30 -19.11
C THR A 13 -13.14 -14.59 -18.35
N ARG A 14 -12.47 -15.55 -18.99
CA ARG A 14 -12.05 -16.80 -18.33
C ARG A 14 -11.14 -16.51 -17.15
N GLY A 15 -11.56 -16.91 -15.95
CA GLY A 15 -10.84 -16.68 -14.73
C GLY A 15 -10.78 -15.22 -14.26
N ARG A 16 -11.60 -14.32 -14.83
CA ARG A 16 -11.68 -12.93 -14.38
C ARG A 16 -12.53 -12.82 -13.13
N VAL A 17 -11.98 -12.11 -12.13
CA VAL A 17 -12.65 -11.77 -10.87
C VAL A 17 -12.43 -10.28 -10.61
N ASP A 18 -13.49 -9.53 -10.46
CA ASP A 18 -13.45 -8.08 -10.14
C ASP A 18 -14.07 -7.80 -8.77
N LEU A 19 -13.70 -6.66 -8.20
CA LEU A 19 -14.35 -6.13 -7.00
C LEU A 19 -15.69 -5.49 -7.35
N VAL A 20 -16.70 -5.76 -6.55
CA VAL A 20 -17.95 -5.01 -6.53
C VAL A 20 -17.71 -3.71 -5.74
N ARG A 21 -18.14 -2.59 -6.29
CA ARG A 21 -17.81 -1.25 -5.78
C ARG A 21 -19.04 -0.46 -5.30
N ASP A 22 -20.08 -1.14 -4.89
CA ASP A 22 -21.37 -0.53 -4.49
C ASP A 22 -21.24 0.35 -3.24
N HIS A 23 -20.20 0.11 -2.44
CA HIS A 23 -19.87 0.92 -1.25
C HIS A 23 -19.21 2.27 -1.57
N LEU A 24 -18.87 2.53 -2.83
CA LEU A 24 -18.30 3.82 -3.24
C LEU A 24 -19.42 4.82 -3.48
N THR A 25 -19.34 5.97 -2.82
CA THR A 25 -20.39 6.99 -2.84
C THR A 25 -20.18 8.09 -3.87
N ALA A 26 -18.95 8.29 -4.34
CA ALA A 26 -18.65 9.28 -5.36
C ALA A 26 -17.80 8.72 -6.50
N LYS A 27 -18.11 9.13 -7.74
CA LYS A 27 -17.39 8.75 -8.96
C LYS A 27 -16.28 9.75 -9.34
N LYS A 28 -16.44 11.01 -8.97
CA LYS A 28 -15.49 12.10 -9.31
C LYS A 28 -14.75 12.55 -8.06
N PRO A 29 -13.42 12.75 -8.15
CA PRO A 29 -12.66 13.25 -7.02
C PRO A 29 -12.85 14.76 -6.83
N GLU A 30 -12.57 15.25 -5.62
CA GLU A 30 -12.49 16.68 -5.30
C GLU A 30 -11.35 17.32 -6.11
N LYS A 31 -11.68 18.35 -6.90
CA LYS A 31 -10.74 18.96 -7.83
C LYS A 31 -9.54 19.63 -7.15
N THR A 32 -9.78 20.31 -6.04
CA THR A 32 -8.76 21.03 -5.26
C THR A 32 -7.70 20.10 -4.65
N LEU A 33 -8.05 18.84 -4.40
CA LEU A 33 -7.17 17.81 -3.83
C LEU A 33 -6.60 16.86 -4.89
N THR A 34 -6.64 17.24 -6.18
CA THR A 34 -6.11 16.42 -7.26
C THR A 34 -5.12 17.17 -8.12
N SER A 35 -4.00 16.54 -8.44
CA SER A 35 -2.95 17.04 -9.33
C SER A 35 -2.74 16.13 -10.53
N GLY A 36 -2.16 16.68 -11.59
CA GLY A 36 -1.73 15.91 -12.75
C GLY A 36 -0.59 14.97 -12.38
N MET A 37 -0.61 13.76 -12.95
CA MET A 37 0.47 12.80 -12.75
C MET A 37 1.16 12.50 -14.08
N VAL A 38 2.44 12.84 -14.16
CA VAL A 38 3.29 12.52 -15.32
C VAL A 38 3.90 11.13 -15.14
N SER A 39 3.86 10.32 -16.20
CA SER A 39 4.49 8.99 -16.21
C SER A 39 5.85 9.07 -16.88
N HIS A 40 6.90 8.75 -16.15
CA HIS A 40 8.27 8.67 -16.69
C HIS A 40 8.60 7.31 -17.32
N ALA A 41 7.67 6.37 -17.36
CA ALA A 41 7.83 5.04 -17.94
C ALA A 41 9.10 4.30 -17.49
N GLY A 42 9.50 4.48 -16.24
CA GLY A 42 10.70 3.86 -15.65
C GLY A 42 12.02 4.47 -16.12
N ARG A 43 12.00 5.65 -16.73
CA ARG A 43 13.20 6.37 -17.15
C ARG A 43 13.72 7.30 -16.07
N GLY A 44 15.05 7.35 -15.93
CA GLY A 44 15.75 8.28 -15.05
C GLY A 44 16.02 9.63 -15.71
N GLY A 45 16.75 10.53 -15.04
CA GLY A 45 17.03 11.88 -15.49
C GLY A 45 17.73 11.96 -16.87
N GLY A 46 18.56 10.98 -17.22
CA GLY A 46 19.21 10.90 -18.54
C GLY A 46 18.38 10.22 -19.64
N GLY A 47 17.08 10.04 -19.47
CA GLY A 47 16.18 9.38 -20.44
C GLY A 47 16.38 7.86 -20.57
N ARG A 48 17.37 7.27 -19.88
CA ARG A 48 17.65 5.83 -19.89
C ARG A 48 16.72 5.09 -18.94
N ILE A 49 16.36 3.85 -19.29
CA ILE A 49 15.53 3.00 -18.46
C ILE A 49 16.30 2.59 -17.20
N SER A 50 15.88 3.08 -16.04
CA SER A 50 16.40 2.69 -14.72
C SER A 50 15.54 1.61 -14.05
N VAL A 51 14.23 1.60 -14.32
CA VAL A 51 13.29 0.58 -13.85
C VAL A 51 12.58 -0.04 -15.04
N ARG A 52 12.88 -1.31 -15.31
CA ARG A 52 12.31 -2.05 -16.44
C ARG A 52 10.82 -2.36 -16.24
N HIS A 53 10.15 -2.69 -17.33
CA HIS A 53 8.76 -3.19 -17.37
C HIS A 53 7.71 -2.18 -16.88
N GLN A 54 7.99 -0.89 -16.99
CA GLN A 54 7.05 0.19 -16.74
C GLN A 54 6.77 0.97 -18.02
N GLY A 55 5.56 1.55 -18.10
CA GLY A 55 5.16 2.43 -19.18
C GLY A 55 3.84 2.06 -19.83
N GLY A 56 3.28 3.03 -20.54
CA GLY A 56 1.91 2.97 -21.01
C GLY A 56 0.93 3.04 -19.83
N GLY A 57 -0.27 2.58 -20.05
CA GLY A 57 -1.30 2.59 -19.02
C GLY A 57 -2.24 3.78 -19.13
N HIS A 58 -3.33 3.71 -18.37
CA HIS A 58 -4.35 4.74 -18.36
C HIS A 58 -3.85 6.01 -17.65
N LYS A 59 -4.17 7.21 -18.18
CA LYS A 59 -3.87 8.49 -17.55
C LYS A 59 -4.51 8.56 -16.16
N ARG A 60 -3.76 8.98 -15.16
CA ARG A 60 -4.20 9.06 -13.75
C ARG A 60 -4.02 10.47 -13.22
N LYS A 61 -4.88 10.83 -12.26
CA LYS A 61 -4.68 12.01 -11.41
C LYS A 61 -4.21 11.52 -10.04
N TYR A 62 -3.26 12.21 -9.47
CA TYR A 62 -2.85 12.00 -8.08
C TYR A 62 -3.89 12.62 -7.15
N ARG A 63 -4.18 11.97 -6.03
CA ARG A 63 -4.98 12.50 -4.93
C ARG A 63 -4.05 12.82 -3.78
N ASP A 64 -4.18 14.02 -3.27
CA ASP A 64 -3.43 14.43 -2.08
C ASP A 64 -4.07 13.81 -0.83
N ILE A 65 -3.32 12.92 -0.18
CA ILE A 65 -3.80 12.17 0.98
C ILE A 65 -3.10 12.67 2.23
N ASP A 66 -3.87 12.98 3.24
CA ASP A 66 -3.36 13.34 4.56
C ASP A 66 -2.85 12.11 5.30
N PHE A 67 -1.56 11.79 5.10
CA PHE A 67 -0.88 10.74 5.85
C PHE A 67 -0.42 11.20 7.23
N LYS A 68 -0.34 12.51 7.46
CA LYS A 68 0.15 13.09 8.71
C LYS A 68 -0.92 13.14 9.78
N ARG A 69 -2.19 13.37 9.37
CA ARG A 69 -3.31 13.51 10.29
C ARG A 69 -3.06 14.60 11.35
N ASN A 70 -2.47 15.73 10.92
CA ASN A 70 -2.01 16.81 11.78
C ASN A 70 -3.08 17.84 12.19
N LYS A 71 -4.35 17.59 11.87
CA LYS A 71 -5.49 18.37 12.39
C LYS A 71 -5.93 17.83 13.74
N HIS A 72 -5.22 18.24 14.78
CA HIS A 72 -5.47 17.77 16.13
C HIS A 72 -6.66 18.52 16.75
N GLY A 73 -7.53 17.79 17.46
CA GLY A 73 -8.67 18.33 18.20
C GLY A 73 -9.85 18.82 17.36
N ILE A 74 -9.73 18.86 16.01
CA ILE A 74 -10.80 19.33 15.14
C ILE A 74 -11.58 18.12 14.61
N PRO A 75 -12.88 18.01 14.87
CA PRO A 75 -13.70 16.93 14.34
C PRO A 75 -13.92 17.09 12.84
N GLY A 76 -13.78 15.99 12.11
CA GLY A 76 -14.09 15.91 10.68
C GLY A 76 -15.21 14.92 10.42
N THR A 77 -16.07 15.22 9.46
CA THR A 77 -17.17 14.35 9.03
C THR A 77 -16.82 13.70 7.69
N VAL A 78 -16.94 12.38 7.60
CA VAL A 78 -16.76 11.63 6.38
C VAL A 78 -17.89 11.96 5.40
N LYS A 79 -17.57 12.54 4.24
CA LYS A 79 -18.55 12.91 3.21
C LYS A 79 -18.70 11.86 2.13
N THR A 80 -17.60 11.31 1.64
CA THR A 80 -17.61 10.31 0.56
C THR A 80 -16.55 9.26 0.78
N ILE A 81 -16.79 8.06 0.24
CA ILE A 81 -15.79 7.01 0.08
C ILE A 81 -15.56 6.84 -1.43
N GLU A 82 -14.29 6.93 -1.85
CA GLU A 82 -13.90 7.05 -3.25
C GLU A 82 -12.85 6.02 -3.66
N TYR A 83 -12.83 5.72 -4.94
CA TYR A 83 -11.79 4.92 -5.58
C TYR A 83 -10.56 5.78 -5.91
N ASP A 84 -9.37 5.30 -5.56
CA ASP A 84 -8.11 5.90 -6.00
C ASP A 84 -7.35 4.93 -6.94
N PRO A 85 -7.05 5.32 -8.20
CA PRO A 85 -6.29 4.49 -9.13
C PRO A 85 -4.81 4.34 -8.78
N ASN A 86 -4.29 5.10 -7.81
CA ASN A 86 -2.87 5.12 -7.45
C ASN A 86 -2.54 4.18 -6.28
N ARG A 87 -3.56 3.63 -5.63
CA ARG A 87 -3.40 2.71 -4.50
C ARG A 87 -4.45 1.61 -4.51
N SER A 88 -4.18 0.54 -3.78
CA SER A 88 -5.12 -0.58 -3.62
C SER A 88 -6.25 -0.26 -2.65
N ALA A 89 -6.01 0.60 -1.65
CA ALA A 89 -7.00 1.04 -0.67
C ALA A 89 -7.95 2.08 -1.26
N ASN A 90 -9.21 2.09 -0.80
CA ASN A 90 -10.12 3.21 -1.04
C ASN A 90 -9.73 4.39 -0.13
N ILE A 91 -10.20 5.58 -0.51
CA ILE A 91 -9.98 6.82 0.23
C ILE A 91 -11.31 7.39 0.70
N ALA A 92 -11.28 8.16 1.78
CA ALA A 92 -12.46 8.88 2.26
C ALA A 92 -12.19 10.38 2.25
N LEU A 93 -13.12 11.15 1.73
CA LEU A 93 -13.11 12.61 1.79
C LEU A 93 -13.73 13.06 3.11
N VAL A 94 -12.99 13.84 3.86
CA VAL A 94 -13.36 14.35 5.17
C VAL A 94 -13.49 15.87 5.11
N TYR A 95 -14.58 16.38 5.63
CA TYR A 95 -14.82 17.80 5.83
C TYR A 95 -14.64 18.11 7.31
N TYR A 96 -13.71 18.97 7.63
CA TYR A 96 -13.45 19.41 8.99
C TYR A 96 -14.33 20.60 9.36
N ALA A 97 -14.53 20.80 10.68
CA ALA A 97 -15.37 21.89 11.18
C ALA A 97 -14.85 23.29 10.82
N ASP A 98 -13.54 23.41 10.55
CA ASP A 98 -12.88 24.65 10.10
C ASP A 98 -12.99 24.89 8.58
N GLY A 99 -13.78 24.09 7.86
CA GLY A 99 -13.99 24.20 6.41
C GLY A 99 -12.95 23.51 5.55
N ASP A 100 -11.85 22.98 6.11
CA ASP A 100 -10.81 22.28 5.36
C ASP A 100 -11.31 20.90 4.88
N LYS A 101 -10.86 20.49 3.70
CA LYS A 101 -11.17 19.19 3.11
C LYS A 101 -9.90 18.38 2.98
N ARG A 102 -9.91 17.13 3.40
CA ARG A 102 -8.77 16.23 3.23
C ARG A 102 -9.18 14.81 2.84
N TYR A 103 -8.36 14.17 2.05
CA TYR A 103 -8.47 12.73 1.85
C TYR A 103 -7.71 11.96 2.92
N ILE A 104 -8.29 10.89 3.39
CA ILE A 104 -7.64 9.90 4.27
C ILE A 104 -7.75 8.50 3.66
N ILE A 105 -6.94 7.56 4.12
CA ILE A 105 -7.15 6.14 3.81
C ILE A 105 -8.42 5.69 4.50
N ALA A 106 -9.34 5.05 3.76
CA ALA A 106 -10.58 4.54 4.31
C ALA A 106 -10.35 3.23 5.07
N PRO A 107 -10.54 3.19 6.40
CA PRO A 107 -10.53 1.95 7.15
C PRO A 107 -11.77 1.09 6.85
N LYS A 108 -11.68 -0.20 7.17
CA LYS A 108 -12.81 -1.14 7.11
C LYS A 108 -13.89 -0.71 8.09
N GLY A 109 -15.13 -0.69 7.62
CA GLY A 109 -16.29 -0.32 8.43
C GLY A 109 -16.55 1.18 8.54
N LEU A 110 -15.73 2.04 7.94
CA LEU A 110 -16.00 3.48 7.91
C LEU A 110 -17.29 3.77 7.10
N GLN A 111 -18.14 4.61 7.66
CA GLN A 111 -19.40 5.01 7.03
C GLN A 111 -19.44 6.50 6.70
N VAL A 112 -20.22 6.87 5.69
CA VAL A 112 -20.51 8.27 5.39
C VAL A 112 -21.33 8.88 6.54
N GLY A 113 -20.99 10.11 6.91
CA GLY A 113 -21.58 10.80 8.09
C GLY A 113 -20.84 10.53 9.41
N GLN A 114 -19.98 9.53 9.49
CA GLN A 114 -19.20 9.24 10.68
C GLN A 114 -18.26 10.41 11.01
N LYS A 115 -18.20 10.79 12.27
CA LYS A 115 -17.24 11.78 12.78
C LYS A 115 -15.92 11.09 13.11
N ILE A 116 -14.82 11.70 12.72
CA ILE A 116 -13.45 11.25 13.01
C ILE A 116 -12.64 12.40 13.56
N MET A 117 -11.67 12.10 14.38
CA MET A 117 -10.78 13.08 15.02
C MET A 117 -9.33 12.57 15.02
N ALA A 118 -8.39 13.49 15.08
CA ALA A 118 -6.99 13.21 15.32
C ALA A 118 -6.49 13.99 16.54
N GLY A 119 -5.56 13.41 17.31
CA GLY A 119 -4.97 14.05 18.47
C GLY A 119 -4.96 13.14 19.68
N GLU A 120 -4.38 13.62 20.77
CA GLU A 120 -4.22 12.88 22.03
C GLU A 120 -5.57 12.60 22.70
N ASN A 121 -6.51 13.53 22.58
CA ASN A 121 -7.84 13.44 23.19
C ASN A 121 -8.87 12.66 22.33
N ALA A 122 -8.44 12.09 21.21
CA ALA A 122 -9.32 11.31 20.36
C ALA A 122 -9.62 9.95 20.99
N ALA A 123 -10.88 9.51 20.95
CA ALA A 123 -11.22 8.14 21.38
C ALA A 123 -10.57 7.10 20.45
N PRO A 124 -10.17 5.92 20.93
CA PRO A 124 -9.55 4.87 20.12
C PRO A 124 -10.58 4.10 19.27
N THR A 125 -11.36 4.83 18.48
CA THR A 125 -12.36 4.29 17.54
C THR A 125 -11.83 4.22 16.12
N VAL A 126 -12.46 3.38 15.29
CA VAL A 126 -12.04 3.18 13.90
C VAL A 126 -12.06 4.49 13.10
N GLY A 127 -10.94 4.83 12.49
CA GLY A 127 -10.75 6.05 11.69
C GLY A 127 -10.09 7.21 12.44
N ASN A 128 -10.07 7.19 13.77
CA ASN A 128 -9.37 8.18 14.58
C ASN A 128 -7.86 7.94 14.56
N ALA A 129 -7.08 9.03 14.60
CA ALA A 129 -5.63 8.98 14.63
C ALA A 129 -5.11 9.48 15.99
N LEU A 130 -4.29 8.65 16.65
CA LEU A 130 -3.73 8.92 17.96
C LEU A 130 -2.22 8.65 17.99
N PRO A 131 -1.49 9.23 18.95
CA PRO A 131 -0.17 8.73 19.32
C PRO A 131 -0.22 7.26 19.72
N LEU A 132 0.75 6.48 19.26
CA LEU A 132 0.78 5.03 19.50
C LEU A 132 0.75 4.65 20.97
N GLY A 133 1.39 5.46 21.83
CA GLY A 133 1.43 5.21 23.29
C GLY A 133 0.07 5.33 23.97
N LEU A 134 -0.88 6.03 23.37
CA LEU A 134 -2.24 6.20 23.91
C LEU A 134 -3.24 5.16 23.39
N ILE A 135 -2.84 4.35 22.41
CA ILE A 135 -3.72 3.30 21.89
C ILE A 135 -3.52 2.02 22.72
N PRO A 136 -4.60 1.39 23.22
CA PRO A 136 -4.48 0.18 24.04
C PRO A 136 -3.79 -0.98 23.31
N VAL A 137 -3.10 -1.82 24.07
CA VAL A 137 -2.48 -3.05 23.57
C VAL A 137 -3.56 -3.99 23.02
N GLY A 138 -3.24 -4.70 21.94
CA GLY A 138 -4.18 -5.58 21.25
C GLY A 138 -4.96 -4.90 20.11
N PHE A 139 -5.01 -3.57 20.07
CA PHE A 139 -5.68 -2.85 18.98
C PHE A 139 -4.97 -3.01 17.66
N THR A 140 -5.75 -3.05 16.59
CA THR A 140 -5.24 -3.00 15.21
C THR A 140 -5.15 -1.57 14.73
N VAL A 141 -4.04 -1.24 14.08
CA VAL A 141 -3.74 0.10 13.59
C VAL A 141 -3.22 0.06 12.15
N HIS A 142 -3.38 1.15 11.43
CA HIS A 142 -2.86 1.35 10.08
C HIS A 142 -2.32 2.78 9.92
N ASN A 143 -1.75 3.10 8.76
CA ASN A 143 -1.16 4.42 8.48
C ASN A 143 -0.17 4.87 9.57
N ILE A 144 0.77 3.98 9.93
CA ILE A 144 1.65 4.15 11.09
C ILE A 144 2.87 4.97 10.70
N GLU A 145 3.19 5.98 11.50
CA GLU A 145 4.43 6.74 11.39
C GLU A 145 5.63 5.93 11.90
N LEU A 146 6.79 6.20 11.31
CA LEU A 146 8.09 5.71 11.76
C LEU A 146 8.95 6.77 12.43
N GLN A 147 8.72 8.03 12.08
CA GLN A 147 9.40 9.21 12.60
C GLN A 147 8.36 10.31 12.80
N LEU A 148 8.48 11.04 13.88
CA LEU A 148 7.56 12.11 14.24
C LEU A 148 7.38 13.13 13.11
N GLY A 149 6.13 13.46 12.80
CA GLY A 149 5.74 14.48 11.82
C GLY A 149 5.99 14.12 10.36
N ARG A 150 6.53 12.94 10.06
CA ARG A 150 6.80 12.50 8.69
C ARG A 150 5.57 11.96 7.98
N GLY A 151 4.53 11.60 8.72
CA GLY A 151 3.32 10.97 8.22
C GLY A 151 3.42 9.44 8.15
N GLY A 152 2.28 8.79 8.06
CA GLY A 152 2.18 7.33 8.05
C GLY A 152 2.90 6.69 6.87
N GLN A 153 3.67 5.66 7.13
CA GLN A 153 4.50 4.95 6.15
C GLN A 153 4.17 3.45 6.10
N LEU A 154 3.75 2.85 7.20
CA LEU A 154 3.46 1.41 7.31
C LEU A 154 1.95 1.15 7.26
N ALA A 155 1.57 -0.05 6.84
CA ALA A 155 0.19 -0.54 6.78
C ALA A 155 -0.77 0.43 6.07
N ARG A 156 -0.51 0.75 4.80
CA ARG A 156 -1.33 1.66 3.97
C ARG A 156 -2.05 0.98 2.81
N SER A 157 -1.68 -0.25 2.50
CA SER A 157 -2.30 -1.02 1.40
C SER A 157 -3.63 -1.64 1.83
N ALA A 158 -4.49 -1.96 0.87
CA ALA A 158 -5.77 -2.61 1.13
C ALA A 158 -5.63 -3.87 2.01
N GLY A 159 -6.51 -4.01 3.00
CA GLY A 159 -6.55 -5.14 3.91
C GLY A 159 -5.38 -5.24 4.90
N THR A 160 -4.44 -4.28 4.90
CA THR A 160 -3.30 -4.33 5.83
C THR A 160 -3.62 -3.66 7.16
N SER A 161 -3.06 -4.21 8.21
CA SER A 161 -3.05 -3.64 9.56
C SER A 161 -1.81 -4.10 10.30
N ALA A 162 -1.46 -3.43 11.37
CA ALA A 162 -0.51 -3.90 12.35
C ALA A 162 -1.19 -3.95 13.72
N MET A 163 -0.70 -4.76 14.62
CA MET A 163 -1.25 -4.91 15.97
C MET A 163 -0.28 -4.33 17.00
N ILE A 164 -0.78 -3.60 17.96
CA ILE A 164 0.01 -3.14 19.11
C ILE A 164 0.22 -4.34 20.02
N ALA A 165 1.47 -4.78 20.15
CA ALA A 165 1.83 -5.97 20.93
C ALA A 165 2.21 -5.64 22.37
N GLY A 166 2.66 -4.43 22.64
CA GLY A 166 3.02 -3.98 24.00
C GLY A 166 3.62 -2.59 24.01
N ASN A 167 3.75 -2.03 25.19
CA ASN A 167 4.41 -0.75 25.44
C ASN A 167 5.70 -0.99 26.25
N GLU A 168 6.77 -0.33 25.87
CA GLU A 168 8.10 -0.46 26.47
C GLU A 168 8.70 0.95 26.68
N GLY A 169 8.36 1.59 27.79
CA GLY A 169 8.77 2.96 28.10
C GLY A 169 8.29 3.94 27.02
N GLU A 170 9.25 4.62 26.37
CA GLU A 170 8.95 5.57 25.28
C GLU A 170 8.58 4.88 23.95
N TYR A 171 8.76 3.58 23.84
CA TYR A 171 8.54 2.82 22.61
C TYR A 171 7.32 1.92 22.72
N VAL A 172 6.64 1.77 21.59
CA VAL A 172 5.55 0.82 21.39
C VAL A 172 6.03 -0.31 20.49
N ILE A 173 5.76 -1.54 20.91
CA ILE A 173 6.05 -2.73 20.12
C ILE A 173 4.89 -3.00 19.19
N ILE A 174 5.15 -3.02 17.90
CA ILE A 174 4.14 -3.27 16.87
C ILE A 174 4.47 -4.54 16.12
N ARG A 175 3.46 -5.41 15.97
CA ARG A 175 3.49 -6.58 15.11
C ARG A 175 2.99 -6.20 13.72
N LEU A 176 3.89 -6.22 12.74
CA LEU A 176 3.58 -5.91 11.34
C LEU A 176 2.88 -7.07 10.64
N PRO A 177 2.23 -6.85 9.47
CA PRO A 177 1.62 -7.91 8.65
C PRO A 177 2.59 -9.03 8.26
N SER A 178 3.88 -8.72 8.19
CA SER A 178 4.95 -9.69 7.92
C SER A 178 5.32 -10.55 9.13
N SER A 179 4.66 -10.39 10.28
CA SER A 179 5.00 -10.93 11.60
C SER A 179 6.28 -10.37 12.24
N GLU A 180 6.94 -9.40 11.62
CA GLU A 180 8.07 -8.67 12.23
C GLU A 180 7.58 -7.88 13.44
N LEU A 181 8.29 -8.01 14.58
CA LEU A 181 8.10 -7.17 15.76
C LEU A 181 9.08 -6.01 15.72
N ARG A 182 8.54 -4.81 15.86
CA ARG A 182 9.32 -3.58 15.71
C ARG A 182 8.94 -2.56 16.79
N ARG A 183 9.97 -1.89 17.34
CA ARG A 183 9.82 -0.74 18.22
C ARG A 183 9.58 0.53 17.42
N ILE A 184 8.59 1.32 17.80
CA ILE A 184 8.30 2.64 17.26
C ILE A 184 8.09 3.59 18.43
N ASN A 185 8.53 4.83 18.31
CA ASN A 185 8.35 5.83 19.35
C ASN A 185 6.85 6.04 19.63
N GLY A 186 6.45 6.04 20.89
CA GLY A 186 5.06 6.16 21.33
C GLY A 186 4.37 7.47 20.92
N LYS A 187 5.13 8.53 20.65
CA LYS A 187 4.62 9.82 20.14
C LYS A 187 4.28 9.79 18.65
N CYS A 188 4.72 8.76 17.88
CA CYS A 188 4.35 8.59 16.48
C CYS A 188 2.86 8.30 16.34
N TYR A 189 2.23 8.87 15.31
CA TYR A 189 0.80 8.71 15.09
C TYR A 189 0.48 7.43 14.31
N ALA A 190 -0.67 6.86 14.63
CA ALA A 190 -1.29 5.78 13.85
C ALA A 190 -2.80 5.97 13.81
N THR A 191 -3.46 5.41 12.81
CA THR A 191 -4.92 5.41 12.70
C THR A 191 -5.46 4.06 13.14
N VAL A 192 -6.49 4.08 14.01
CA VAL A 192 -7.12 2.87 14.54
C VAL A 192 -7.92 2.14 13.46
N GLY A 193 -7.83 0.83 13.45
CA GLY A 193 -8.56 -0.07 12.54
C GLY A 193 -7.69 -0.67 11.43
N VAL A 194 -8.32 -1.45 10.57
CA VAL A 194 -7.73 -2.15 9.42
C VAL A 194 -8.03 -1.36 8.15
N VAL A 195 -7.12 -1.29 7.19
CA VAL A 195 -7.39 -0.66 5.88
C VAL A 195 -8.49 -1.42 5.15
N GLY A 196 -9.45 -0.71 4.59
CA GLY A 196 -10.56 -1.29 3.81
C GLY A 196 -10.09 -1.95 2.50
N ASN A 197 -11.07 -2.47 1.72
CA ASN A 197 -10.85 -3.11 0.41
C ASN A 197 -9.99 -4.38 0.48
N GLU A 198 -10.14 -5.19 1.52
CA GLU A 198 -9.35 -6.41 1.77
C GLU A 198 -9.40 -7.43 0.63
N ASP A 199 -10.53 -7.55 -0.08
CA ASP A 199 -10.67 -8.46 -1.23
C ASP A 199 -9.88 -8.05 -2.48
N HIS A 200 -9.16 -6.92 -2.44
CA HIS A 200 -8.32 -6.48 -3.56
C HIS A 200 -7.28 -7.54 -3.96
N MET A 201 -6.78 -8.31 -3.02
CA MET A 201 -5.83 -9.41 -3.26
C MET A 201 -6.44 -10.57 -4.08
N ASN A 202 -7.76 -10.74 -4.03
CA ASN A 202 -8.49 -11.81 -4.70
C ASN A 202 -8.87 -11.48 -6.15
N VAL A 203 -8.56 -10.24 -6.63
CA VAL A 203 -8.84 -9.81 -8.00
C VAL A 203 -7.97 -10.56 -8.99
N ARG A 204 -8.61 -11.10 -10.03
CA ARG A 204 -7.92 -11.75 -11.16
C ARG A 204 -8.18 -10.95 -12.44
N LEU A 205 -7.10 -10.53 -13.09
CA LEU A 205 -7.19 -9.63 -14.24
C LEU A 205 -7.81 -10.27 -15.49
N GLY A 206 -7.69 -11.59 -15.65
CA GLY A 206 -8.26 -12.38 -16.73
C GLY A 206 -7.52 -12.27 -18.07
N LYS A 207 -6.91 -11.13 -18.41
CA LYS A 207 -6.14 -10.92 -19.64
C LYS A 207 -4.92 -10.03 -19.46
N ALA A 208 -3.92 -10.23 -20.32
CA ALA A 208 -2.66 -9.45 -20.30
C ALA A 208 -2.89 -7.94 -20.56
N GLY A 209 -3.86 -7.59 -21.42
CA GLY A 209 -4.21 -6.20 -21.71
C GLY A 209 -4.60 -5.38 -20.48
N ARG A 210 -5.26 -5.97 -19.49
CA ARG A 210 -5.58 -5.26 -18.23
C ARG A 210 -4.31 -4.90 -17.46
N LYS A 211 -3.29 -5.74 -17.49
CA LYS A 211 -1.98 -5.46 -16.89
C LYS A 211 -1.28 -4.30 -17.61
N ARG A 212 -1.42 -4.26 -18.96
CA ARG A 212 -0.93 -3.14 -19.77
C ARG A 212 -1.62 -1.81 -19.40
N TRP A 213 -2.94 -1.83 -19.17
CA TRP A 213 -3.67 -0.63 -18.72
C TRP A 213 -3.22 -0.11 -17.36
N MET A 214 -2.68 -0.97 -16.51
CA MET A 214 -2.09 -0.60 -15.23
C MET A 214 -0.67 0.00 -15.35
N GLY A 215 -0.10 0.04 -16.57
CA GLY A 215 1.24 0.56 -16.81
C GLY A 215 2.36 -0.48 -16.70
N VAL A 216 2.01 -1.75 -16.61
CA VAL A 216 2.99 -2.85 -16.53
C VAL A 216 3.24 -3.40 -17.93
N ARG A 217 4.48 -3.34 -18.40
CA ARG A 217 4.93 -3.91 -19.66
C ARG A 217 5.22 -5.41 -19.53
N PRO A 218 5.19 -6.18 -20.63
CA PRO A 218 5.56 -7.59 -20.61
C PRO A 218 6.99 -7.81 -20.10
N THR A 219 7.20 -8.94 -19.43
CA THR A 219 8.51 -9.34 -18.89
C THR A 219 8.94 -10.63 -19.58
N VAL A 220 10.15 -10.66 -20.14
CA VAL A 220 10.79 -11.85 -20.65
C VAL A 220 11.58 -12.51 -19.52
N ARG A 221 11.48 -13.84 -19.39
CA ARG A 221 12.25 -14.60 -18.40
C ARG A 221 13.72 -14.68 -18.84
N GLY A 222 14.65 -14.58 -17.87
CA GLY A 222 16.07 -14.62 -18.16
C GLY A 222 16.53 -15.90 -18.92
N MET A 223 15.87 -17.05 -18.65
CA MET A 223 16.15 -18.30 -19.35
C MET A 223 15.74 -18.31 -20.85
N ALA A 224 14.89 -17.38 -21.27
CA ALA A 224 14.46 -17.20 -22.65
C ALA A 224 15.27 -16.12 -23.38
N MET A 225 16.34 -15.64 -22.77
CA MET A 225 17.26 -14.64 -23.34
C MET A 225 18.53 -15.30 -23.85
N ASN A 226 19.35 -14.54 -24.57
CA ASN A 226 20.69 -14.96 -24.96
C ASN A 226 21.67 -14.90 -23.77
N PRO A 227 22.80 -15.64 -23.82
CA PRO A 227 23.80 -15.63 -22.74
C PRO A 227 24.36 -14.24 -22.41
N VAL A 228 24.44 -13.36 -23.39
CA VAL A 228 24.91 -11.97 -23.23
C VAL A 228 23.93 -11.11 -22.42
N ASP A 229 22.62 -11.41 -22.50
CA ASP A 229 21.58 -10.59 -21.87
C ASP A 229 21.26 -11.03 -20.44
N HIS A 230 21.52 -12.30 -20.12
CA HIS A 230 21.18 -12.84 -18.80
C HIS A 230 22.04 -14.06 -18.45
N PRO A 231 22.53 -14.20 -17.20
CA PRO A 231 23.32 -15.37 -16.76
C PRO A 231 22.62 -16.72 -16.93
N LEU A 232 21.29 -16.75 -16.98
CA LEU A 232 20.48 -17.95 -17.22
C LEU A 232 20.12 -18.14 -18.69
N GLY A 233 20.59 -17.27 -19.58
CA GLY A 233 20.28 -17.30 -21.01
C GLY A 233 21.05 -18.37 -21.77
N GLY A 234 20.58 -18.67 -23.00
CA GLY A 234 21.17 -19.62 -23.94
C GLY A 234 20.97 -21.09 -23.56
N GLY A 235 21.55 -21.99 -24.37
CA GLY A 235 21.48 -23.44 -24.22
C GLY A 235 20.27 -24.07 -24.89
N GLU A 236 20.23 -25.39 -24.93
CA GLU A 236 19.12 -26.19 -25.41
C GLU A 236 18.20 -26.57 -24.25
N GLY A 237 16.89 -26.36 -24.42
CA GLY A 237 15.88 -26.67 -23.41
C GLY A 237 15.67 -25.62 -22.32
N ALA A 238 14.77 -25.92 -21.40
CA ALA A 238 14.15 -24.96 -20.47
C ALA A 238 14.96 -24.63 -19.21
N GLY A 239 16.06 -25.28 -18.93
CA GLY A 239 16.83 -25.05 -17.71
C GLY A 239 18.28 -25.47 -17.81
N LYS A 240 19.16 -24.76 -17.10
CA LYS A 240 20.60 -25.00 -17.11
C LYS A 240 21.13 -25.62 -15.81
N GLY A 241 20.27 -26.12 -14.92
CA GLY A 241 20.69 -26.69 -13.61
C GLY A 241 21.42 -25.70 -12.69
N ARG A 242 21.38 -24.39 -13.01
CA ARG A 242 22.02 -23.35 -12.20
C ARG A 242 21.04 -22.72 -11.23
N ASN A 243 21.56 -22.28 -10.09
CA ASN A 243 20.78 -21.51 -9.13
C ASN A 243 20.20 -20.23 -9.79
N PRO A 244 18.91 -19.88 -9.52
CA PRO A 244 18.30 -18.70 -10.10
C PRO A 244 18.98 -17.43 -9.60
N VAL A 245 19.40 -16.61 -10.55
CA VAL A 245 20.09 -15.33 -10.31
C VAL A 245 19.40 -14.19 -11.05
N THR A 246 19.66 -12.96 -10.61
CA THR A 246 19.24 -11.74 -11.30
C THR A 246 20.13 -11.49 -12.54
N PRO A 247 19.80 -10.54 -13.44
CA PRO A 247 20.67 -10.13 -14.54
C PRO A 247 22.08 -9.71 -14.11
N TRP A 248 22.23 -9.29 -12.87
CA TRP A 248 23.51 -8.87 -12.27
C TRP A 248 24.21 -10.00 -11.49
N GLY A 249 23.78 -11.25 -11.64
CA GLY A 249 24.40 -12.41 -10.99
C GLY A 249 24.02 -12.63 -9.54
N GLN A 250 23.21 -11.78 -8.93
CA GLN A 250 22.80 -11.91 -7.53
C GLN A 250 21.78 -13.04 -7.34
N PRO A 251 21.94 -13.96 -6.35
CA PRO A 251 20.98 -15.03 -6.08
C PRO A 251 19.56 -14.50 -5.83
N CYS A 252 18.56 -15.07 -6.51
CA CYS A 252 17.15 -14.66 -6.39
C CYS A 252 16.44 -15.31 -5.21
N LYS A 253 16.89 -16.49 -4.76
CA LYS A 253 16.24 -17.26 -3.68
C LYS A 253 17.12 -17.25 -2.43
N GLY A 254 16.51 -16.97 -1.28
CA GLY A 254 17.14 -17.06 0.04
C GLY A 254 18.18 -15.98 0.38
N TYR A 255 18.60 -15.16 -0.57
CA TYR A 255 19.60 -14.12 -0.33
C TYR A 255 19.02 -12.97 0.52
N LYS A 256 19.73 -12.62 1.60
CA LYS A 256 19.35 -11.55 2.51
C LYS A 256 19.86 -10.20 1.95
N THR A 257 18.98 -9.42 1.34
CA THR A 257 19.32 -8.15 0.68
C THR A 257 19.39 -6.94 1.61
N ARG A 258 18.85 -7.03 2.84
CA ARG A 258 18.92 -5.92 3.80
C ARG A 258 20.38 -5.65 4.22
N ASN A 259 20.80 -4.40 4.11
CA ASN A 259 22.12 -3.98 4.61
C ASN A 259 22.21 -4.24 6.13
N LYS A 260 23.26 -4.97 6.55
CA LYS A 260 23.50 -5.33 7.96
C LYS A 260 23.77 -4.09 8.84
N ARG A 261 24.40 -3.05 8.28
CA ARG A 261 24.75 -1.81 8.98
C ARG A 261 23.64 -0.76 9.00
N LYS A 262 22.43 -1.08 8.50
CA LYS A 262 21.33 -0.12 8.48
C LYS A 262 20.91 0.27 9.90
N THR A 263 20.98 1.55 10.24
CA THR A 263 20.67 2.09 11.59
C THR A 263 19.30 1.68 12.11
N SER A 264 18.31 1.59 11.23
CA SER A 264 16.95 1.15 11.59
C SER A 264 16.85 -0.32 12.02
N SER A 265 17.97 -1.09 11.99
CA SER A 265 18.00 -2.49 12.47
C SER A 265 17.85 -2.58 13.99
N LYS A 266 18.27 -1.55 14.74
CA LYS A 266 18.12 -1.47 16.20
C LYS A 266 16.67 -1.48 16.70
N PHE A 267 15.73 -1.07 15.83
CA PHE A 267 14.29 -1.06 16.14
C PHE A 267 13.58 -2.38 15.85
N ILE A 268 14.25 -3.36 15.27
CA ILE A 268 13.67 -4.67 14.96
C ILE A 268 13.96 -5.61 16.12
N ILE A 269 12.93 -6.05 16.84
CA ILE A 269 13.04 -7.01 17.96
C ILE A 269 13.14 -8.43 17.40
N SER A 270 12.17 -8.79 16.54
CA SER A 270 12.12 -10.11 15.92
C SER A 270 11.74 -9.97 14.45
N ARG A 271 12.46 -10.71 13.60
CA ARG A 271 12.12 -10.80 12.17
C ARG A 271 11.03 -11.84 11.95
N ARG A 272 10.41 -11.80 10.76
CA ARG A 272 9.46 -12.84 10.34
C ARG A 272 10.09 -14.23 10.52
N LYS A 273 9.35 -15.14 11.12
CA LYS A 273 9.68 -16.57 11.06
C LYS A 273 9.49 -17.04 9.62
N LYS A 274 10.40 -17.87 9.14
CA LYS A 274 10.26 -18.54 7.83
C LYS A 274 9.15 -19.56 7.87
#